data_6a1e2222469ae1f794a0dd6f5f1972a6
#
_entry.id   6a1e2222469ae1f794a0dd6f5f1972a6
#
_cell.length_a   1.000
_cell.length_b   1.000
_cell.length_c   1.000
_cell.angle_alpha   90.00
_cell.angle_beta   90.00
_cell.angle_gamma   90.00
#
_symmetry.space_group_name_H-M   'P 1'
#
loop_
_entity.id
_entity.type
_entity.pdbx_description
1 polymer ?
#
loop_
_entity_poly.entity_id
_entity_poly.type
_entity_poly.pdbx_seq_one_letter_code
_entity_poly.pdbx_strand_id
1 'polypeptide(L)'
;MTNAAKTTYPQEKSIKPKVIELAPGVTLDMLYIPDGTFVMGSPNEECQRYSDESPQHQVTVPEFLMGKYPITQAQYQAVMGSNPSRFKGDNRPVERVNWHESMAFCDRLSKKLGQHYSLPSEPQWEYACRAGTTSPFYFGETITTYLANYNGKYTYGSAPMGTYREKTTEVGSFPPNSFGLYDLHGNVWEWCLDHWHDSYEGAPTDGTAWVTRGDSNLRMLRGGSWNSFPRCCRCAYRFNDSPGSRSDSFGFRVVSVPPRTL
;
A
#
# COMPACT_ATOMS: atom_id res chain seq x y z
N MET A 1 -9.22 49.73 21.12
CA MET A 1 -10.10 48.78 20.38
C MET A 1 -9.20 48.08 19.38
N THR A 2 -8.70 46.90 19.72
CA THR A 2 -7.77 46.11 18.89
C THR A 2 -8.56 45.13 18.05
N ASN A 3 -8.56 45.34 16.72
CA ASN A 3 -9.14 44.40 15.75
C ASN A 3 -8.33 43.09 15.74
N ALA A 4 -8.90 42.03 16.27
CA ALA A 4 -8.38 40.68 16.11
C ALA A 4 -8.69 40.21 14.68
N ALA A 5 -7.64 40.02 13.87
CA ALA A 5 -7.76 39.41 12.55
C ALA A 5 -8.25 37.96 12.72
N LYS A 6 -9.41 37.62 12.19
CA LYS A 6 -9.90 36.24 12.09
C LYS A 6 -9.04 35.51 11.05
N THR A 7 -8.17 34.63 11.53
CA THR A 7 -7.48 33.66 10.68
C THR A 7 -8.52 32.67 10.14
N THR A 8 -8.91 32.84 8.89
CA THR A 8 -9.72 31.84 8.17
C THR A 8 -8.82 30.68 7.78
N TYR A 9 -8.97 29.53 8.47
CA TYR A 9 -8.41 28.28 8.02
C TYR A 9 -9.07 27.88 6.69
N PRO A 10 -8.30 27.39 5.69
CA PRO A 10 -8.91 26.86 4.47
C PRO A 10 -9.90 25.75 4.86
N GLN A 11 -11.11 25.80 4.32
CA GLN A 11 -12.08 24.71 4.46
C GLN A 11 -11.44 23.44 3.90
N GLU A 12 -11.22 22.44 4.76
CA GLU A 12 -10.83 21.10 4.34
C GLU A 12 -11.83 20.64 3.27
N LYS A 13 -11.34 20.38 2.05
CA LYS A 13 -12.12 19.71 1.01
C LYS A 13 -12.48 18.32 1.55
N SER A 14 -13.66 18.18 2.13
CA SER A 14 -14.22 16.88 2.50
C SER A 14 -14.50 16.11 1.21
N ILE A 15 -13.47 15.49 0.64
CA ILE A 15 -13.63 14.59 -0.51
C ILE A 15 -14.10 13.27 0.08
N LYS A 16 -15.38 12.96 -0.15
CA LYS A 16 -16.01 11.70 0.32
C LYS A 16 -15.33 10.50 -0.34
N PRO A 17 -15.19 9.37 0.38
CA PRO A 17 -14.76 8.12 -0.21
C PRO A 17 -15.60 7.81 -1.46
N LYS A 18 -14.93 7.40 -2.55
CA LYS A 18 -15.63 7.01 -3.78
C LYS A 18 -15.90 5.51 -3.71
N VAL A 19 -17.17 5.14 -3.60
CA VAL A 19 -17.63 3.75 -3.69
C VAL A 19 -18.04 3.46 -5.12
N ILE A 20 -17.46 2.41 -5.72
CA ILE A 20 -17.64 2.02 -7.12
C ILE A 20 -18.20 0.61 -7.15
N GLU A 21 -19.35 0.41 -7.76
CA GLU A 21 -19.90 -0.91 -7.96
C GLU A 21 -19.22 -1.60 -9.17
N LEU A 22 -18.60 -2.75 -8.92
CA LEU A 22 -17.93 -3.56 -9.96
C LEU A 22 -18.87 -4.66 -10.51
N ALA A 23 -19.73 -5.19 -9.67
CA ALA A 23 -20.77 -6.15 -9.96
C ALA A 23 -21.83 -6.07 -8.86
N PRO A 24 -23.05 -6.65 -9.03
CA PRO A 24 -24.06 -6.62 -7.99
C PRO A 24 -23.53 -7.08 -6.62
N GLY A 25 -23.54 -6.15 -5.65
CA GLY A 25 -23.04 -6.39 -4.29
C GLY A 25 -21.51 -6.41 -4.13
N VAL A 26 -20.73 -6.15 -5.19
CA VAL A 26 -19.26 -6.08 -5.13
C VAL A 26 -18.81 -4.63 -5.37
N THR A 27 -18.33 -3.97 -4.34
CA THR A 27 -17.87 -2.57 -4.41
C THR A 27 -16.36 -2.45 -4.27
N LEU A 28 -15.80 -1.39 -4.84
CA LEU A 28 -14.42 -0.93 -4.65
C LEU A 28 -14.46 0.44 -3.96
N ASP A 29 -13.98 0.49 -2.74
CA ASP A 29 -13.88 1.71 -1.96
C ASP A 29 -12.54 2.38 -2.22
N MET A 30 -12.55 3.61 -2.75
CA MET A 30 -11.37 4.43 -2.99
C MET A 30 -11.35 5.61 -2.03
N LEU A 31 -10.23 5.78 -1.32
CA LEU A 31 -10.01 6.89 -0.40
C LEU A 31 -9.16 7.97 -1.06
N TYR A 32 -9.50 9.21 -0.76
CA TYR A 32 -8.70 10.36 -1.16
C TYR A 32 -7.46 10.48 -0.28
N ILE A 33 -6.31 10.50 -0.90
CA ILE A 33 -5.02 10.75 -0.28
C ILE A 33 -4.58 12.16 -0.67
N PRO A 34 -4.46 13.08 0.31
CA PRO A 34 -4.06 14.45 0.01
C PRO A 34 -2.65 14.51 -0.55
N ASP A 35 -2.35 15.55 -1.30
CA ASP A 35 -0.97 15.89 -1.64
C ASP A 35 -0.15 16.20 -0.38
N GLY A 36 1.14 15.97 -0.46
CA GLY A 36 2.03 16.27 0.65
C GLY A 36 3.47 15.87 0.40
N THR A 37 4.33 16.28 1.33
CA THR A 37 5.76 15.94 1.31
C THR A 37 6.09 15.11 2.54
N PHE A 38 6.85 14.03 2.36
CA PHE A 38 7.30 13.16 3.43
C PHE A 38 8.76 12.75 3.23
N VAL A 39 9.37 12.19 4.27
CA VAL A 39 10.70 11.59 4.21
C VAL A 39 10.54 10.10 3.94
N MET A 40 10.92 9.67 2.74
CA MET A 40 10.91 8.28 2.30
C MET A 40 12.14 7.53 2.76
N GLY A 41 12.00 6.25 3.11
CA GLY A 41 13.07 5.41 3.63
C GLY A 41 13.13 5.38 5.16
N SER A 42 14.13 4.72 5.73
CA SER A 42 14.31 4.56 7.17
C SER A 42 15.51 5.33 7.70
N PRO A 43 15.42 5.94 8.91
CA PRO A 43 16.58 6.54 9.56
C PRO A 43 17.60 5.48 9.97
N ASN A 44 18.86 5.85 10.13
CA ASN A 44 19.95 4.91 10.43
C ASN A 44 19.74 4.14 11.74
N GLU A 45 19.00 4.72 12.66
CA GLU A 45 18.70 4.17 13.98
C GLU A 45 17.52 3.21 14.00
N GLU A 46 16.76 3.11 12.87
CA GLU A 46 15.59 2.24 12.81
C GLU A 46 16.01 0.76 12.95
N CYS A 47 15.41 0.09 13.92
CA CYS A 47 15.73 -1.28 14.25
C CYS A 47 15.48 -2.21 13.06
N GLN A 48 16.43 -3.11 12.78
CA GLN A 48 16.30 -4.13 11.72
C GLN A 48 16.07 -3.55 10.30
N ARG A 49 16.57 -2.33 10.06
CA ARG A 49 16.56 -1.73 8.71
C ARG A 49 17.55 -2.39 7.77
N TYR A 50 17.36 -2.17 6.48
CA TYR A 50 18.29 -2.60 5.42
C TYR A 50 18.90 -1.39 4.70
N SER A 51 20.05 -1.59 4.05
CA SER A 51 20.78 -0.52 3.34
C SER A 51 20.03 0.01 2.13
N ASP A 52 19.18 -0.80 1.52
CA ASP A 52 18.35 -0.45 0.36
C ASP A 52 17.21 0.54 0.68
N GLU A 53 16.93 0.73 1.97
CA GLU A 53 16.00 1.75 2.48
C GLU A 53 16.65 3.15 2.59
N SER A 54 17.87 3.32 2.06
CA SER A 54 18.70 4.53 2.13
C SER A 54 19.05 5.08 0.75
N PRO A 55 19.46 6.36 0.66
CA PRO A 55 19.35 7.38 1.69
C PRO A 55 17.89 7.81 1.93
N GLN A 56 17.58 8.28 3.16
CA GLN A 56 16.32 9.01 3.35
C GLN A 56 16.32 10.26 2.47
N HIS A 57 15.19 10.54 1.83
CA HIS A 57 15.04 11.70 0.95
C HIS A 57 13.60 12.24 1.00
N GLN A 58 13.45 13.52 0.72
CA GLN A 58 12.13 14.14 0.65
C GLN A 58 11.46 13.81 -0.68
N VAL A 59 10.19 13.40 -0.61
CA VAL A 59 9.35 13.14 -1.77
C VAL A 59 8.05 13.92 -1.63
N THR A 60 7.68 14.66 -2.68
CA THR A 60 6.38 15.33 -2.79
C THR A 60 5.45 14.46 -3.61
N VAL A 61 4.36 14.02 -3.02
CA VAL A 61 3.37 13.16 -3.67
C VAL A 61 2.14 14.00 -4.00
N PRO A 62 1.71 14.09 -5.27
CA PRO A 62 0.45 14.73 -5.65
C PRO A 62 -0.75 13.98 -5.05
N GLU A 63 -1.89 14.64 -4.93
CA GLU A 63 -3.14 14.00 -4.50
C GLU A 63 -3.54 12.84 -5.42
N PHE A 64 -4.08 11.76 -4.84
CA PHE A 64 -4.55 10.60 -5.59
C PHE A 64 -5.66 9.86 -4.83
N LEU A 65 -6.33 8.93 -5.51
CA LEU A 65 -7.24 7.98 -4.88
C LEU A 65 -6.53 6.65 -4.70
N MET A 66 -6.69 6.00 -3.53
CA MET A 66 -6.13 4.67 -3.26
C MET A 66 -7.22 3.73 -2.76
N GLY A 67 -7.17 2.48 -3.20
CA GLY A 67 -8.03 1.42 -2.68
C GLY A 67 -7.93 1.31 -1.16
N LYS A 68 -9.06 1.39 -0.46
CA LYS A 68 -9.15 1.30 1.01
C LYS A 68 -8.50 0.03 1.54
N TYR A 69 -8.59 -1.04 0.77
CA TYR A 69 -8.06 -2.37 1.03
C TYR A 69 -7.19 -2.85 -0.13
N PRO A 70 -6.36 -3.88 0.07
CA PRO A 70 -5.88 -4.70 -1.06
C PRO A 70 -7.09 -5.23 -1.84
N ILE A 71 -6.93 -5.43 -3.15
CA ILE A 71 -8.02 -5.97 -4.00
C ILE A 71 -8.48 -7.31 -3.44
N THR A 72 -9.79 -7.42 -3.20
CA THR A 72 -10.40 -8.65 -2.68
C THR A 72 -10.63 -9.68 -3.79
N GLN A 73 -10.85 -10.94 -3.38
CA GLN A 73 -11.13 -12.03 -4.32
C GLN A 73 -12.43 -11.79 -5.10
N ALA A 74 -13.49 -11.26 -4.44
CA ALA A 74 -14.73 -10.89 -5.11
C ALA A 74 -14.50 -9.78 -6.16
N GLN A 75 -13.73 -8.75 -5.83
CA GLN A 75 -13.39 -7.67 -6.76
C GLN A 75 -12.57 -8.19 -7.95
N TYR A 76 -11.56 -9.03 -7.69
CA TYR A 76 -10.74 -9.63 -8.73
C TYR A 76 -11.58 -10.51 -9.66
N GLN A 77 -12.45 -11.36 -9.10
CA GLN A 77 -13.37 -12.20 -9.86
C GLN A 77 -14.33 -11.37 -10.73
N ALA A 78 -14.86 -10.26 -10.20
CA ALA A 78 -15.79 -9.38 -10.93
C ALA A 78 -15.15 -8.68 -12.13
N VAL A 79 -13.84 -8.44 -12.11
CA VAL A 79 -13.10 -7.78 -13.20
C VAL A 79 -12.43 -8.78 -14.13
N MET A 80 -11.83 -9.83 -13.58
CA MET A 80 -11.00 -10.78 -14.34
C MET A 80 -11.75 -12.05 -14.77
N GLY A 81 -12.88 -12.38 -14.11
CA GLY A 81 -13.66 -13.60 -14.38
C GLY A 81 -13.09 -14.87 -13.72
N SER A 82 -12.03 -14.76 -12.89
CA SER A 82 -11.38 -15.89 -12.23
C SER A 82 -10.83 -15.51 -10.85
N ASN A 83 -10.59 -16.51 -10.00
CA ASN A 83 -9.97 -16.31 -8.68
C ASN A 83 -8.83 -17.31 -8.47
N PRO A 84 -7.54 -16.89 -8.58
CA PRO A 84 -6.37 -17.76 -8.46
C PRO A 84 -6.02 -18.12 -7.02
N SER A 85 -6.58 -17.43 -6.02
CA SER A 85 -6.17 -17.48 -4.62
C SER A 85 -6.23 -18.89 -4.03
N ARG A 86 -5.29 -19.19 -3.15
CA ARG A 86 -5.25 -20.42 -2.33
C ARG A 86 -6.23 -20.35 -1.17
N PHE A 87 -6.19 -19.26 -0.40
CA PHE A 87 -7.03 -19.09 0.79
C PHE A 87 -8.37 -18.45 0.42
N LYS A 88 -9.36 -19.28 0.09
CA LYS A 88 -10.66 -18.82 -0.44
C LYS A 88 -11.45 -17.98 0.57
N GLY A 89 -12.14 -16.97 0.05
CA GLY A 89 -13.06 -16.06 0.76
C GLY A 89 -13.22 -14.75 0.03
N ASP A 90 -14.44 -14.34 -0.26
CA ASP A 90 -14.76 -13.16 -1.08
C ASP A 90 -14.12 -11.86 -0.55
N ASN A 91 -14.09 -11.71 0.77
CA ASN A 91 -13.50 -10.55 1.46
C ASN A 91 -12.01 -10.74 1.81
N ARG A 92 -11.37 -11.83 1.44
CA ARG A 92 -9.92 -11.95 1.58
C ARG A 92 -9.23 -11.23 0.43
N PRO A 93 -7.98 -10.73 0.63
CA PRO A 93 -7.22 -10.21 -0.49
C PRO A 93 -7.03 -11.30 -1.55
N VAL A 94 -7.05 -10.92 -2.82
CA VAL A 94 -6.59 -11.81 -3.87
C VAL A 94 -5.10 -12.06 -3.68
N GLU A 95 -4.68 -13.32 -3.84
CA GLU A 95 -3.27 -13.71 -3.84
C GLU A 95 -2.99 -14.72 -4.97
N ARG A 96 -1.74 -15.10 -5.18
CA ARG A 96 -1.28 -15.84 -6.35
C ARG A 96 -1.48 -15.09 -7.67
N VAL A 97 -1.36 -13.78 -7.60
CA VAL A 97 -1.33 -12.88 -8.74
C VAL A 97 0.08 -12.35 -8.93
N ASN A 98 0.58 -12.38 -10.15
CA ASN A 98 1.85 -11.77 -10.51
C ASN A 98 1.65 -10.29 -10.90
N TRP A 99 2.76 -9.58 -11.12
CA TRP A 99 2.73 -8.17 -11.48
C TRP A 99 1.96 -7.90 -12.79
N HIS A 100 2.16 -8.74 -13.82
CA HIS A 100 1.47 -8.59 -15.10
C HIS A 100 -0.05 -8.77 -14.98
N GLU A 101 -0.49 -9.70 -14.14
CA GLU A 101 -1.93 -9.92 -13.88
C GLU A 101 -2.54 -8.78 -13.07
N SER A 102 -1.75 -8.21 -12.14
CA SER A 102 -2.17 -7.03 -11.39
C SER A 102 -2.31 -5.80 -12.31
N MET A 103 -1.38 -5.62 -13.26
CA MET A 103 -1.49 -4.59 -14.30
C MET A 103 -2.68 -4.84 -15.24
N ALA A 104 -2.88 -6.09 -15.68
CA ALA A 104 -4.03 -6.44 -16.51
C ALA A 104 -5.37 -6.20 -15.80
N PHE A 105 -5.44 -6.39 -14.48
CA PHE A 105 -6.59 -6.00 -13.68
C PHE A 105 -6.81 -4.48 -13.74
N CYS A 106 -5.77 -3.67 -13.53
CA CYS A 106 -5.84 -2.21 -13.62
C CYS A 106 -6.33 -1.73 -15.00
N ASP A 107 -5.81 -2.33 -16.07
CA ASP A 107 -6.21 -2.02 -17.45
C ASP A 107 -7.69 -2.34 -17.72
N ARG A 108 -8.16 -3.52 -17.27
CA ARG A 108 -9.58 -3.91 -17.40
C ARG A 108 -10.49 -3.02 -16.57
N LEU A 109 -10.07 -2.70 -15.34
CA LEU A 109 -10.79 -1.79 -14.46
C LEU A 109 -10.91 -0.41 -15.09
N SER A 110 -9.82 0.10 -15.67
CA SER A 110 -9.77 1.40 -16.35
C SER A 110 -10.74 1.46 -17.53
N LYS A 111 -10.73 0.41 -18.38
CA LYS A 111 -11.66 0.29 -19.51
C LYS A 111 -13.13 0.21 -19.06
N LYS A 112 -13.38 -0.56 -17.99
CA LYS A 112 -14.74 -0.73 -17.44
C LYS A 112 -15.33 0.57 -16.90
N LEU A 113 -14.49 1.41 -16.28
CA LEU A 113 -14.94 2.60 -15.56
C LEU A 113 -14.69 3.92 -16.31
N GLY A 114 -13.96 3.90 -17.42
CA GLY A 114 -13.61 5.10 -18.18
C GLY A 114 -12.68 6.07 -17.44
N GLN A 115 -11.94 5.58 -16.43
CA GLN A 115 -11.00 6.32 -15.60
C GLN A 115 -9.71 5.51 -15.44
N HIS A 116 -8.55 6.16 -15.40
CA HIS A 116 -7.27 5.46 -15.27
C HIS A 116 -7.08 4.92 -13.86
N TYR A 117 -6.80 3.61 -13.77
CA TYR A 117 -6.38 2.89 -12.57
C TYR A 117 -5.02 2.23 -12.81
N SER A 118 -4.19 2.17 -11.80
CA SER A 118 -2.85 1.60 -11.85
C SER A 118 -2.47 0.97 -10.52
N LEU A 119 -1.35 0.26 -10.49
CA LEU A 119 -0.64 -0.01 -9.23
C LEU A 119 -0.11 1.31 -8.67
N PRO A 120 0.10 1.44 -7.35
CA PRO A 120 0.79 2.59 -6.78
C PRO A 120 2.25 2.62 -7.23
N SER A 121 2.83 3.81 -7.31
CA SER A 121 4.28 3.94 -7.23
C SER A 121 4.76 3.57 -5.82
N GLU A 122 6.03 3.19 -5.68
CA GLU A 122 6.62 2.91 -4.37
C GLU A 122 6.48 4.09 -3.40
N PRO A 123 6.78 5.36 -3.80
CA PRO A 123 6.58 6.51 -2.93
C PRO A 123 5.10 6.78 -2.60
N GLN A 124 4.16 6.58 -3.52
CA GLN A 124 2.72 6.66 -3.20
C GLN A 124 2.32 5.64 -2.14
N TRP A 125 2.83 4.41 -2.25
CA TRP A 125 2.55 3.36 -1.29
C TRP A 125 3.08 3.72 0.10
N GLU A 126 4.37 4.14 0.21
CA GLU A 126 4.98 4.47 1.51
C GLU A 126 4.36 5.70 2.14
N TYR A 127 4.08 6.76 1.35
CA TYR A 127 3.38 7.96 1.81
C TYR A 127 2.01 7.60 2.40
N ALA A 128 1.24 6.81 1.66
CA ALA A 128 -0.09 6.36 2.10
C ALA A 128 -0.01 5.44 3.32
N CYS A 129 0.99 4.57 3.41
CA CYS A 129 1.23 3.70 4.56
C CYS A 129 1.54 4.51 5.82
N ARG A 130 2.44 5.47 5.73
CA ARG A 130 2.82 6.33 6.86
C ARG A 130 1.69 7.24 7.32
N ALA A 131 0.89 7.77 6.43
CA ALA A 131 -0.22 8.67 6.73
C ALA A 131 0.15 9.76 7.76
N GLY A 132 1.33 10.39 7.57
CA GLY A 132 1.87 11.45 8.41
C GLY A 132 2.78 10.99 9.56
N THR A 133 2.96 9.69 9.78
CA THR A 133 3.89 9.17 10.81
C THR A 133 5.31 8.98 10.27
N THR A 134 6.30 8.97 11.19
CA THR A 134 7.72 8.71 10.89
C THR A 134 8.23 7.42 11.52
N SER A 135 7.41 6.77 12.36
CA SER A 135 7.72 5.51 13.03
C SER A 135 7.77 4.32 12.05
N PRO A 136 8.36 3.17 12.46
CA PRO A 136 8.43 1.97 11.63
C PRO A 136 7.06 1.46 11.15
N PHE A 137 6.01 1.65 11.95
CA PHE A 137 4.62 1.31 11.62
C PHE A 137 3.73 2.53 11.86
N TYR A 138 2.60 2.67 11.13
CA TYR A 138 1.71 3.84 11.33
C TYR A 138 1.09 3.88 12.74
N PHE A 139 1.10 2.79 13.46
CA PHE A 139 0.61 2.70 14.84
C PHE A 139 1.75 2.81 15.89
N GLY A 140 3.01 3.05 15.51
CA GLY A 140 4.14 3.32 16.42
C GLY A 140 5.37 2.46 16.20
N GLU A 141 6.14 2.25 17.29
CA GLU A 141 7.48 1.67 17.25
C GLU A 141 7.49 0.13 17.17
N THR A 142 6.38 -0.52 17.48
CA THR A 142 6.28 -1.97 17.53
C THR A 142 5.03 -2.48 16.83
N ILE A 143 4.99 -3.78 16.51
CA ILE A 143 3.85 -4.43 15.87
C ILE A 143 3.42 -5.66 16.68
N THR A 144 2.10 -5.86 16.80
CA THR A 144 1.53 -7.04 17.42
C THR A 144 0.49 -7.69 16.51
N THR A 145 0.20 -8.96 16.75
CA THR A 145 -0.79 -9.70 15.95
C THR A 145 -2.25 -9.27 16.20
N TYR A 146 -2.49 -8.31 17.09
CA TYR A 146 -3.75 -7.60 17.25
C TYR A 146 -3.89 -6.42 16.29
N LEU A 147 -2.77 -5.94 15.73
CA LEU A 147 -2.71 -4.78 14.84
C LEU A 147 -2.50 -5.17 13.37
N ALA A 148 -2.00 -6.40 13.10
CA ALA A 148 -1.69 -6.84 11.75
C ALA A 148 -1.64 -8.37 11.64
N ASN A 149 -1.69 -8.87 10.40
CA ASN A 149 -1.54 -10.29 10.10
C ASN A 149 -0.14 -10.59 9.53
N TYR A 150 0.73 -11.12 10.38
CA TYR A 150 2.09 -11.53 10.05
C TYR A 150 2.48 -12.80 10.83
N ASN A 151 3.69 -13.32 10.68
CA ASN A 151 4.16 -14.47 11.46
C ASN A 151 4.45 -14.07 12.92
N GLY A 152 3.44 -14.17 13.76
CA GLY A 152 3.49 -13.79 15.18
C GLY A 152 4.42 -14.64 16.06
N LYS A 153 5.09 -15.68 15.52
CA LYS A 153 6.15 -16.42 16.23
C LYS A 153 7.44 -15.59 16.39
N TYR A 154 7.52 -14.44 15.71
CA TYR A 154 8.66 -13.52 15.77
C TYR A 154 8.21 -12.15 16.28
N THR A 155 9.14 -11.43 16.88
CA THR A 155 8.90 -10.13 17.51
C THR A 155 9.68 -9.01 16.80
N TYR A 156 9.23 -7.76 17.00
CA TYR A 156 9.92 -6.54 16.60
C TYR A 156 10.00 -5.61 17.80
N GLY A 157 11.21 -5.16 18.14
CA GLY A 157 11.44 -4.34 19.33
C GLY A 157 10.99 -5.06 20.60
N SER A 158 10.22 -4.39 21.42
CA SER A 158 9.72 -4.90 22.71
C SER A 158 8.37 -5.63 22.60
N ALA A 159 7.82 -5.82 21.40
CA ALA A 159 6.53 -6.49 21.23
C ALA A 159 6.60 -7.97 21.67
N PRO A 160 5.54 -8.51 22.29
CA PRO A 160 5.48 -9.94 22.62
C PRO A 160 5.22 -10.78 21.36
N MET A 161 5.54 -12.07 21.44
CA MET A 161 5.05 -13.06 20.48
C MET A 161 3.53 -13.11 20.48
N GLY A 162 2.95 -13.46 19.33
CA GLY A 162 1.51 -13.54 19.14
C GLY A 162 1.09 -14.68 18.21
N THR A 163 -0.12 -14.58 17.69
CA THR A 163 -0.71 -15.63 16.85
C THR A 163 -0.11 -15.63 15.45
N TYR A 164 0.37 -16.80 15.01
CA TYR A 164 0.65 -17.05 13.59
C TYR A 164 -0.56 -17.73 12.96
N ARG A 165 -1.30 -16.98 12.09
CA ARG A 165 -2.58 -17.43 11.53
C ARG A 165 -2.42 -18.39 10.35
N GLU A 166 -1.22 -18.46 9.75
CA GLU A 166 -0.85 -19.36 8.64
C GLU A 166 -1.69 -19.19 7.36
N LYS A 167 -2.37 -18.07 7.24
CA LYS A 167 -3.22 -17.69 6.09
C LYS A 167 -3.53 -16.20 6.08
N THR A 168 -4.00 -15.68 4.96
CA THR A 168 -4.56 -14.33 4.89
C THR A 168 -5.77 -14.18 5.82
N THR A 169 -6.08 -12.96 6.23
CA THR A 169 -7.36 -12.58 6.90
C THR A 169 -8.26 -11.86 5.91
N GLU A 170 -9.53 -11.72 6.22
CA GLU A 170 -10.41 -10.79 5.50
C GLU A 170 -9.84 -9.37 5.61
N VAL A 171 -9.99 -8.58 4.55
CA VAL A 171 -9.50 -7.20 4.56
C VAL A 171 -10.25 -6.39 5.61
N GLY A 172 -9.56 -5.37 6.19
CA GLY A 172 -10.17 -4.54 7.22
C GLY A 172 -10.32 -5.20 8.59
N SER A 173 -9.68 -6.36 8.81
CA SER A 173 -9.72 -7.07 10.11
C SER A 173 -8.97 -6.34 11.23
N PHE A 174 -8.17 -5.33 10.91
CA PHE A 174 -7.32 -4.58 11.83
C PHE A 174 -7.61 -3.08 11.73
N PRO A 175 -7.18 -2.26 12.70
CA PRO A 175 -7.41 -0.81 12.64
C PRO A 175 -6.79 -0.16 11.39
N PRO A 176 -7.41 0.90 10.83
CA PRO A 176 -6.85 1.66 9.71
C PRO A 176 -5.82 2.68 10.20
N ASN A 177 -5.00 3.19 9.26
CA ASN A 177 -4.18 4.37 9.50
C ASN A 177 -5.00 5.67 9.44
N SER A 178 -4.34 6.83 9.62
CA SER A 178 -5.00 8.15 9.66
C SER A 178 -5.66 8.55 8.34
N PHE A 179 -5.28 7.93 7.20
CA PHE A 179 -5.97 8.11 5.92
C PHE A 179 -7.15 7.16 5.73
N GLY A 180 -7.42 6.27 6.70
CA GLY A 180 -8.49 5.28 6.63
C GLY A 180 -8.13 4.02 5.82
N LEU A 181 -6.86 3.82 5.47
CA LEU A 181 -6.36 2.67 4.75
C LEU A 181 -6.06 1.50 5.68
N TYR A 182 -6.36 0.30 5.25
CA TYR A 182 -6.22 -0.95 6.00
C TYR A 182 -5.16 -1.87 5.39
N ASP A 183 -4.68 -2.81 6.20
CA ASP A 183 -3.82 -3.93 5.80
C ASP A 183 -2.50 -3.52 5.11
N LEU A 184 -1.93 -2.37 5.49
CA LEU A 184 -0.64 -1.90 4.97
C LEU A 184 0.57 -2.54 5.67
N HIS A 185 0.34 -3.26 6.77
CA HIS A 185 1.36 -4.00 7.52
C HIS A 185 0.98 -5.48 7.61
N GLY A 186 1.44 -6.29 6.65
CA GLY A 186 1.15 -7.72 6.59
C GLY A 186 -0.04 -8.08 5.69
N ASN A 187 -0.62 -9.22 5.92
CA ASN A 187 -1.67 -9.88 5.14
C ASN A 187 -1.15 -10.37 3.76
N VAL A 188 -0.93 -9.48 2.80
CA VAL A 188 -0.28 -9.77 1.51
C VAL A 188 0.75 -8.69 1.16
N TRP A 189 1.86 -9.08 0.57
CA TRP A 189 2.75 -8.17 -0.14
C TRP A 189 2.00 -7.51 -1.29
N GLU A 190 2.23 -6.23 -1.51
CA GLU A 190 1.54 -5.46 -2.53
C GLU A 190 2.50 -5.02 -3.64
N TRP A 191 2.21 -5.42 -4.88
CA TRP A 191 2.95 -5.00 -6.05
C TRP A 191 2.85 -3.50 -6.26
N CYS A 192 4.01 -2.87 -6.57
CA CYS A 192 4.13 -1.49 -7.02
C CYS A 192 4.59 -1.43 -8.50
N LEU A 193 4.52 -0.24 -9.10
CA LEU A 193 4.95 -0.02 -10.50
C LEU A 193 6.47 -0.11 -10.67
N ASP A 194 7.22 0.26 -9.64
CA ASP A 194 8.64 0.55 -9.69
C ASP A 194 9.48 -0.68 -10.01
N HIS A 195 10.58 -0.47 -10.72
CA HIS A 195 11.67 -1.43 -10.82
C HIS A 195 12.44 -1.49 -9.50
N TRP A 196 13.18 -2.58 -9.28
CA TRP A 196 14.08 -2.65 -8.14
C TRP A 196 15.33 -1.78 -8.34
N HIS A 197 15.70 -1.07 -7.28
CA HIS A 197 16.96 -0.32 -7.14
C HIS A 197 17.57 -0.65 -5.78
N ASP A 198 18.88 -0.88 -5.72
CA ASP A 198 19.57 -1.28 -4.50
C ASP A 198 19.69 -0.15 -3.45
N SER A 199 19.28 1.05 -3.79
CA SER A 199 19.22 2.22 -2.91
C SER A 199 18.29 3.29 -3.48
N TYR A 200 18.04 4.35 -2.71
CA TYR A 200 17.32 5.54 -3.19
C TYR A 200 18.23 6.62 -3.79
N GLU A 201 19.52 6.32 -4.05
CA GLU A 201 20.42 7.29 -4.69
C GLU A 201 19.95 7.62 -6.11
N GLY A 202 19.56 8.89 -6.33
CA GLY A 202 19.01 9.36 -7.61
C GLY A 202 17.54 9.02 -7.85
N ALA A 203 16.79 8.60 -6.81
CA ALA A 203 15.36 8.33 -6.92
C ALA A 203 14.55 9.59 -7.27
N PRO A 204 13.42 9.47 -8.01
CA PRO A 204 12.50 10.58 -8.23
C PRO A 204 11.95 11.13 -6.90
N THR A 205 11.76 12.46 -6.84
CA THR A 205 11.26 13.15 -5.64
C THR A 205 9.86 13.73 -5.82
N ASP A 206 9.19 13.39 -6.92
CA ASP A 206 7.87 13.90 -7.32
C ASP A 206 6.72 12.90 -7.17
N GLY A 207 6.98 11.78 -6.49
CA GLY A 207 5.99 10.72 -6.28
C GLY A 207 5.76 9.80 -7.48
N THR A 208 6.45 9.99 -8.60
CA THR A 208 6.36 9.12 -9.77
C THR A 208 7.08 7.79 -9.55
N ALA A 209 6.67 6.75 -10.28
CA ALA A 209 7.31 5.45 -10.21
C ALA A 209 8.72 5.48 -10.84
N TRP A 210 9.69 4.87 -10.19
CA TRP A 210 11.05 4.77 -10.65
C TRP A 210 11.24 3.55 -11.56
N VAL A 211 11.05 3.74 -12.86
CA VAL A 211 11.09 2.68 -13.89
C VAL A 211 12.30 2.76 -14.82
N THR A 212 13.27 3.61 -14.49
CA THR A 212 14.50 3.80 -15.26
C THR A 212 15.73 3.42 -14.44
N ARG A 213 16.80 2.92 -15.09
CA ARG A 213 18.10 2.60 -14.49
C ARG A 213 18.09 1.52 -13.38
N GLY A 214 16.95 0.92 -13.09
CA GLY A 214 16.82 -0.18 -12.15
C GLY A 214 16.87 -1.54 -12.85
N ASP A 215 16.79 -2.61 -12.05
CA ASP A 215 16.64 -3.97 -12.61
C ASP A 215 15.22 -4.16 -13.13
N SER A 216 15.08 -4.10 -14.46
CA SER A 216 13.78 -4.27 -15.12
C SER A 216 13.22 -5.69 -15.02
N ASN A 217 14.00 -6.67 -14.55
CA ASN A 217 13.53 -8.04 -14.28
C ASN A 217 12.90 -8.21 -12.90
N LEU A 218 12.98 -7.17 -12.05
CA LEU A 218 12.44 -7.18 -10.70
C LEU A 218 11.43 -6.05 -10.52
N ARG A 219 10.40 -6.31 -9.73
CA ARG A 219 9.35 -5.34 -9.36
C ARG A 219 9.25 -5.21 -7.84
N MET A 220 8.94 -3.99 -7.41
CA MET A 220 8.78 -3.68 -6.01
C MET A 220 7.55 -4.35 -5.40
N LEU A 221 7.71 -4.84 -4.18
CA LEU A 221 6.69 -5.33 -3.28
C LEU A 221 6.82 -4.63 -1.92
N ARG A 222 5.70 -4.25 -1.34
CA ARG A 222 5.68 -3.51 -0.08
C ARG A 222 4.71 -4.14 0.94
N GLY A 223 4.90 -3.86 2.24
CA GLY A 223 3.95 -4.10 3.31
C GLY A 223 4.11 -5.41 4.09
N GLY A 224 4.85 -6.38 3.57
CA GLY A 224 4.90 -7.70 4.21
C GLY A 224 3.64 -8.54 3.97
N SER A 225 3.55 -9.71 4.60
CA SER A 225 2.43 -10.63 4.41
C SER A 225 2.17 -11.47 5.64
N TRP A 226 1.16 -12.33 5.59
CA TRP A 226 0.74 -13.23 6.67
C TRP A 226 1.85 -14.16 7.20
N ASN A 227 2.85 -14.49 6.38
CA ASN A 227 3.99 -15.34 6.74
C ASN A 227 5.32 -14.59 6.91
N SER A 228 5.31 -13.27 6.78
CA SER A 228 6.51 -12.43 6.90
C SER A 228 6.96 -12.26 8.35
N PHE A 229 8.26 -12.05 8.55
CA PHE A 229 8.78 -11.52 9.81
C PHE A 229 8.23 -10.11 10.05
N PRO A 230 8.00 -9.70 11.31
CA PRO A 230 7.45 -8.37 11.59
C PRO A 230 8.30 -7.22 11.05
N ARG A 231 9.64 -7.35 10.98
CA ARG A 231 10.51 -6.34 10.35
C ARG A 231 10.18 -6.06 8.89
N CYS A 232 9.67 -7.08 8.18
CA CYS A 232 9.28 -6.94 6.77
C CYS A 232 7.96 -6.17 6.58
N CYS A 233 7.22 -5.96 7.68
CA CYS A 233 5.97 -5.20 7.66
C CYS A 233 6.18 -3.71 7.97
N ARG A 234 7.42 -3.20 8.12
CA ARG A 234 7.69 -1.77 8.36
C ARG A 234 7.29 -0.92 7.15
N CYS A 235 6.96 0.34 7.39
CA CYS A 235 6.66 1.30 6.32
C CYS A 235 7.76 1.38 5.27
N ALA A 236 9.03 1.39 5.70
CA ALA A 236 10.19 1.57 4.83
C ALA A 236 10.72 0.26 4.23
N TYR A 237 10.29 -0.92 4.72
CA TYR A 237 10.83 -2.18 4.24
C TYR A 237 10.52 -2.40 2.76
N ARG A 238 11.55 -2.77 2.00
CA ARG A 238 11.50 -3.00 0.56
C ARG A 238 11.70 -4.48 0.26
N PHE A 239 10.95 -4.99 -0.69
CA PHE A 239 11.11 -6.33 -1.22
C PHE A 239 10.91 -6.33 -2.73
N ASN A 240 11.47 -7.29 -3.41
CA ASN A 240 11.34 -7.43 -4.85
C ASN A 240 11.16 -8.89 -5.26
N ASP A 241 10.55 -9.10 -6.41
CA ASP A 241 10.49 -10.40 -7.06
C ASP A 241 10.33 -10.22 -8.58
N SER A 242 10.52 -11.30 -9.32
CA SER A 242 10.26 -11.33 -10.76
C SER A 242 8.80 -10.97 -11.07
N PRO A 243 8.51 -10.16 -12.10
CA PRO A 243 7.14 -9.78 -12.46
C PRO A 243 6.25 -10.97 -12.83
N GLY A 244 6.80 -12.14 -13.09
CA GLY A 244 6.08 -13.39 -13.33
C GLY A 244 5.81 -14.23 -12.10
N SER A 245 6.40 -13.91 -10.95
CA SER A 245 6.28 -14.68 -9.71
C SER A 245 4.89 -14.63 -9.12
N ARG A 246 4.41 -15.76 -8.60
CA ARG A 246 3.14 -15.90 -7.87
C ARG A 246 3.40 -16.56 -6.53
N SER A 247 2.84 -15.97 -5.47
CA SER A 247 2.87 -16.53 -4.12
C SER A 247 1.50 -16.38 -3.48
N ASP A 248 1.16 -17.26 -2.55
CA ASP A 248 -0.05 -17.14 -1.71
C ASP A 248 0.07 -16.01 -0.67
N SER A 249 1.13 -15.22 -0.80
CA SER A 249 1.41 -14.02 -0.03
C SER A 249 1.53 -12.75 -0.89
N PHE A 250 1.36 -12.82 -2.23
CA PHE A 250 1.45 -11.68 -3.15
C PHE A 250 0.06 -11.28 -3.66
N GLY A 251 -0.28 -10.03 -3.42
CA GLY A 251 -1.49 -9.37 -3.90
C GLY A 251 -1.18 -7.95 -4.37
N PHE A 252 -2.15 -7.06 -4.39
CA PHE A 252 -1.96 -5.66 -4.80
C PHE A 252 -3.14 -4.80 -4.36
N ARG A 253 -2.94 -3.49 -4.36
CA ARG A 253 -4.01 -2.48 -4.32
C ARG A 253 -3.93 -1.56 -5.53
N VAL A 254 -4.97 -0.78 -5.78
CA VAL A 254 -5.03 0.11 -6.93
C VAL A 254 -5.01 1.56 -6.49
N VAL A 255 -4.49 2.41 -7.38
CA VAL A 255 -4.58 3.87 -7.29
C VAL A 255 -5.25 4.43 -8.53
N SER A 256 -5.75 5.67 -8.42
CA SER A 256 -6.30 6.42 -9.55
C SER A 256 -6.06 7.91 -9.32
N VAL A 257 -5.84 8.65 -10.40
CA VAL A 257 -5.77 10.10 -10.30
C VAL A 257 -7.20 10.65 -10.18
N PRO A 258 -7.47 11.57 -9.24
CA PRO A 258 -8.77 12.22 -9.16
C PRO A 258 -9.12 12.90 -10.49
N PRO A 259 -10.38 12.90 -10.94
CA PRO A 259 -10.77 13.71 -12.07
C PRO A 259 -10.48 15.17 -11.73
N ARG A 260 -9.73 15.84 -12.61
CA ARG A 260 -9.51 17.28 -12.45
C ARG A 260 -10.88 17.96 -12.50
N THR A 261 -11.30 18.59 -11.40
CA THR A 261 -12.41 19.55 -11.43
C THR A 261 -11.96 20.73 -12.29
N LEU A 262 -12.56 20.84 -13.49
CA LEU A 262 -12.43 22.01 -14.36
C LEU A 262 -13.05 23.23 -13.70
#